data_0c8f0d38bef653f3781a3fb68d111e42
#
_entry.id   0c8f0d38bef653f3781a3fb68d111e42
#
_cell.length_a   1.000
_cell.length_b   1.000
_cell.length_c   1.000
_cell.angle_alpha   90.00
_cell.angle_beta   90.00
_cell.angle_gamma   90.00
#
_symmetry.space_group_name_H-M   'P 1'
#
loop_
_entity.id
_entity.type
_entity.pdbx_description
1 polymer ?
#
loop_
_entity_poly.entity_id
_entity_poly.type
_entity_poly.pdbx_seq_one_letter_code
_entity_poly.pdbx_strand_id
1 'polypeptide(L)'
;MSFKIITISREFGSGGRFIGEQIAQKCGIEFYDKKIIEHVAKELGISEQIVANQGEYAPAGSIFSYAFVGRDITGVSLSDQIFNIQQKLIKDIAQKEPCVIVGRCADYILSDRDDVLNVFIEANTPEKAARIKKLYQKSDDEVKKLLKDCLLYTSDAAD
;
A
#
# COMPACT_ATOMS: atom_id res chain seq x y z
N MET A 1 -13.42 -0.42 -24.14
CA MET A 1 -12.44 -1.13 -23.32
C MET A 1 -13.14 -1.45 -21.99
N SER A 2 -13.10 -2.69 -21.55
CA SER A 2 -13.68 -3.07 -20.25
C SER A 2 -12.52 -3.29 -19.29
N PHE A 3 -12.34 -2.39 -18.33
CA PHE A 3 -11.35 -2.59 -17.26
C PHE A 3 -11.82 -3.71 -16.34
N LYS A 4 -10.92 -4.61 -15.98
CA LYS A 4 -11.16 -5.69 -15.01
C LYS A 4 -10.54 -5.39 -13.65
N ILE A 5 -9.43 -4.68 -13.65
CA ILE A 5 -8.65 -4.38 -12.45
C ILE A 5 -8.67 -2.87 -12.22
N ILE A 6 -8.84 -2.46 -10.97
CA ILE A 6 -8.70 -1.07 -10.56
C ILE A 6 -7.59 -1.03 -9.51
N THR A 7 -6.50 -0.33 -9.81
CA THR A 7 -5.46 -0.05 -8.80
C THR A 7 -5.69 1.33 -8.20
N ILE A 8 -5.53 1.46 -6.90
CA ILE A 8 -5.70 2.73 -6.19
C ILE A 8 -4.41 3.07 -5.46
N SER A 9 -3.68 4.00 -6.02
CA SER A 9 -2.59 4.71 -5.35
C SER A 9 -3.15 5.95 -4.65
N ARG A 10 -2.59 6.34 -3.52
CA ARG A 10 -3.22 7.38 -2.69
C ARG A 10 -2.25 8.05 -1.73
N GLU A 11 -2.54 9.30 -1.41
CA GLU A 11 -1.91 10.01 -0.30
C GLU A 11 -2.41 9.50 1.06
N PHE A 12 -1.57 9.58 2.07
CA PHE A 12 -1.96 9.29 3.45
C PHE A 12 -3.07 10.26 3.92
N GLY A 13 -4.13 9.69 4.47
CA GLY A 13 -5.28 10.46 4.94
C GLY A 13 -6.26 10.89 3.85
N SER A 14 -6.01 10.65 2.55
CA SER A 14 -6.92 11.02 1.47
C SER A 14 -8.24 10.24 1.45
N GLY A 15 -8.28 9.08 2.11
CA GLY A 15 -9.47 8.21 2.13
C GLY A 15 -9.50 7.18 1.01
N GLY A 16 -8.41 7.02 0.27
CA GLY A 16 -8.34 6.12 -0.89
C GLY A 16 -8.72 4.67 -0.59
N ARG A 17 -8.37 4.16 0.60
CA ARG A 17 -8.80 2.82 1.02
C ARG A 17 -10.32 2.71 1.11
N PHE A 18 -10.98 3.66 1.77
CA PHE A 18 -12.43 3.68 1.91
C PHE A 18 -13.11 3.78 0.54
N ILE A 19 -12.59 4.64 -0.35
CA ILE A 19 -13.10 4.79 -1.71
C ILE A 19 -12.97 3.48 -2.48
N GLY A 20 -11.82 2.80 -2.39
CA GLY A 20 -11.59 1.50 -3.04
C GLY A 20 -12.56 0.42 -2.58
N GLU A 21 -12.81 0.35 -1.28
CA GLU A 21 -13.77 -0.59 -0.69
C GLU A 21 -15.20 -0.31 -1.19
N GLN A 22 -15.59 0.96 -1.27
CA GLN A 22 -16.90 1.37 -1.80
C GLN A 22 -17.05 1.07 -3.30
N ILE A 23 -15.99 1.24 -4.09
CA ILE A 23 -15.98 0.88 -5.52
C ILE A 23 -16.15 -0.63 -5.66
N ALA A 24 -15.37 -1.42 -4.94
CA ALA A 24 -15.44 -2.88 -4.99
C ALA A 24 -16.86 -3.38 -4.64
N GLN A 25 -17.44 -2.84 -3.58
CA GLN A 25 -18.81 -3.18 -3.16
C GLN A 25 -19.86 -2.82 -4.23
N LYS A 26 -19.77 -1.61 -4.81
CA LYS A 26 -20.71 -1.16 -5.84
C LYS A 26 -20.61 -1.95 -7.15
N CYS A 27 -19.40 -2.36 -7.50
CA CYS A 27 -19.14 -3.14 -8.71
C CYS A 27 -19.32 -4.65 -8.50
N GLY A 28 -19.50 -5.11 -7.26
CA GLY A 28 -19.60 -6.54 -6.94
C GLY A 28 -18.31 -7.31 -7.25
N ILE A 29 -17.13 -6.69 -7.05
CA ILE A 29 -15.81 -7.27 -7.31
C ILE A 29 -14.99 -7.34 -6.01
N GLU A 30 -13.95 -8.19 -6.00
CA GLU A 30 -13.11 -8.39 -4.83
C GLU A 30 -12.27 -7.14 -4.47
N PHE A 31 -12.00 -7.00 -3.17
CA PHE A 31 -11.19 -5.91 -2.59
C PHE A 31 -9.94 -6.46 -1.92
N TYR A 32 -8.78 -5.96 -2.35
CA TYR A 32 -7.47 -6.37 -1.87
C TYR A 32 -6.68 -5.18 -1.28
N ASP A 33 -6.37 -5.27 0.01
CA ASP A 33 -5.50 -4.38 0.77
C ASP A 33 -4.77 -5.22 1.84
N LYS A 34 -5.39 -5.43 3.00
CA LYS A 34 -4.82 -6.23 4.09
C LYS A 34 -4.61 -7.69 3.74
N LYS A 35 -5.47 -8.28 2.93
CA LYS A 35 -5.35 -9.69 2.47
C LYS A 35 -3.99 -9.97 1.83
N ILE A 36 -3.41 -8.99 1.13
CA ILE A 36 -2.07 -9.12 0.53
C ILE A 36 -1.00 -9.18 1.63
N ILE A 37 -1.10 -8.32 2.66
CA ILE A 37 -0.18 -8.31 3.80
C ILE A 37 -0.22 -9.63 4.55
N GLU A 38 -1.41 -10.10 4.88
CA GLU A 38 -1.66 -11.37 5.58
C GLU A 38 -1.06 -12.55 4.82
N HIS A 39 -1.24 -12.60 3.50
CA HIS A 39 -0.69 -13.66 2.66
C HIS A 39 0.85 -13.65 2.65
N VAL A 40 1.46 -12.49 2.43
CA VAL A 40 2.93 -12.33 2.40
C VAL A 40 3.52 -12.68 3.77
N ALA A 41 2.91 -12.22 4.85
CA ALA A 41 3.35 -12.51 6.20
C ALA A 41 3.32 -14.01 6.50
N LYS A 42 2.26 -14.69 6.09
CA LYS A 42 2.10 -16.14 6.24
C LYS A 42 3.13 -16.92 5.42
N GLU A 43 3.40 -16.51 4.19
CA GLU A 43 4.35 -17.20 3.31
C GLU A 43 5.79 -17.06 3.83
N LEU A 44 6.15 -15.92 4.39
CA LEU A 44 7.48 -15.67 4.98
C LEU A 44 7.62 -16.12 6.44
N GLY A 45 6.53 -16.46 7.11
CA GLY A 45 6.55 -16.79 8.54
C GLY A 45 6.90 -15.60 9.45
N ILE A 46 6.56 -14.37 9.03
CA ILE A 46 6.83 -13.13 9.76
C ILE A 46 5.53 -12.43 10.17
N SER A 47 5.61 -11.44 11.06
CA SER A 47 4.42 -10.70 11.46
C SER A 47 3.90 -9.76 10.35
N GLU A 48 2.57 -9.58 10.28
CA GLU A 48 1.94 -8.61 9.37
C GLU A 48 2.47 -7.19 9.55
N GLN A 49 2.83 -6.81 10.77
CA GLN A 49 3.42 -5.50 11.06
C GLN A 49 4.74 -5.27 10.34
N ILE A 50 5.58 -6.31 10.21
CA ILE A 50 6.84 -6.23 9.47
C ILE A 50 6.54 -6.00 7.99
N VAL A 51 5.61 -6.76 7.40
CA VAL A 51 5.20 -6.60 6.00
C VAL A 51 4.57 -5.22 5.75
N ALA A 52 3.71 -4.76 6.65
CA ALA A 52 3.06 -3.45 6.55
C ALA A 52 4.09 -2.31 6.61
N ASN A 53 5.06 -2.39 7.52
CA ASN A 53 6.09 -1.35 7.70
C ASN A 53 7.08 -1.27 6.52
N GLN A 54 7.32 -2.37 5.82
CA GLN A 54 8.20 -2.38 4.64
C GLN A 54 7.53 -1.81 3.39
N GLY A 55 6.21 -1.66 3.38
CA GLY A 55 5.45 -1.28 2.18
C GLY A 55 5.00 0.17 2.09
N GLU A 56 4.70 0.87 3.19
CA GLU A 56 4.08 2.20 3.13
C GLU A 56 4.42 3.13 4.30
N TYR A 57 4.97 2.60 5.39
CA TYR A 57 5.15 3.33 6.64
C TYR A 57 6.49 3.00 7.30
N ALA A 58 7.56 2.86 6.51
CA ALA A 58 8.89 2.85 7.11
C ALA A 58 9.18 4.30 7.59
N PRO A 59 9.05 4.63 8.88
CA PRO A 59 9.44 5.95 9.34
C PRO A 59 10.95 6.07 9.08
N ALA A 60 11.33 7.09 8.33
CA ALA A 60 12.72 7.44 8.15
C ALA A 60 13.36 7.57 9.54
N GLY A 61 14.28 6.66 9.89
CA GLY A 61 14.97 6.68 11.18
C GLY A 61 14.57 5.61 12.19
N SER A 62 13.74 4.64 11.85
CA SER A 62 13.52 3.49 12.73
C SER A 62 14.82 2.67 12.81
N ILE A 63 15.35 2.50 14.04
CA ILE A 63 16.50 1.64 14.34
C ILE A 63 16.24 0.19 13.86
N PHE A 64 14.99 -0.21 13.73
CA PHE A 64 14.56 -1.47 13.13
C PHE A 64 14.86 -1.57 11.63
N SER A 65 14.94 -0.45 10.91
CA SER A 65 15.33 -0.46 9.50
C SER A 65 16.75 -1.00 9.28
N TYR A 66 17.66 -0.75 10.21
CA TYR A 66 19.04 -1.25 10.14
C TYR A 66 19.19 -2.67 10.67
N ALA A 67 18.36 -3.10 11.61
CA ALA A 67 18.46 -4.45 12.20
C ALA A 67 17.95 -5.55 11.26
N PHE A 68 17.12 -5.21 10.27
CA PHE A 68 16.55 -6.13 9.29
C PHE A 68 17.16 -6.04 7.88
N VAL A 69 18.35 -5.44 7.74
CA VAL A 69 19.19 -5.63 6.53
C VAL A 69 19.87 -7.03 6.56
N GLY A 70 19.19 -8.01 7.18
CA GLY A 70 19.56 -9.40 7.10
C GLY A 70 19.35 -9.89 5.68
N ARG A 71 20.44 -10.10 4.94
CA ARG A 71 20.43 -10.91 3.73
C ARG A 71 20.33 -12.36 4.19
N ASP A 72 19.46 -13.12 3.51
CA ASP A 72 19.47 -14.56 3.69
C ASP A 72 20.77 -15.19 3.15
N ILE A 73 20.92 -16.51 3.27
CA ILE A 73 22.07 -17.25 2.73
C ILE A 73 22.22 -17.12 1.21
N THR A 74 21.19 -16.60 0.50
CA THR A 74 21.19 -16.33 -0.95
C THR A 74 21.56 -14.88 -1.27
N GLY A 75 21.70 -14.01 -0.26
CA GLY A 75 22.03 -12.60 -0.43
C GLY A 75 20.84 -11.69 -0.71
N VAL A 76 19.63 -12.20 -0.72
CA VAL A 76 18.38 -11.45 -0.97
C VAL A 76 17.92 -10.74 0.30
N SER A 77 17.59 -9.46 0.22
CA SER A 77 17.07 -8.71 1.37
C SER A 77 15.64 -9.13 1.70
N LEU A 78 15.22 -8.96 2.96
CA LEU A 78 13.83 -9.20 3.36
C LEU A 78 12.85 -8.33 2.56
N SER A 79 13.22 -7.09 2.26
CA SER A 79 12.41 -6.19 1.43
C SER A 79 12.19 -6.75 0.03
N ASP A 80 13.23 -7.30 -0.59
CA ASP A 80 13.12 -7.92 -1.92
C ASP A 80 12.26 -9.18 -1.88
N GLN A 81 12.38 -9.99 -0.82
CA GLN A 81 11.55 -11.19 -0.64
C GLN A 81 10.07 -10.81 -0.51
N ILE A 82 9.76 -9.82 0.34
CA ILE A 82 8.40 -9.28 0.49
C ILE A 82 7.88 -8.79 -0.85
N PHE A 83 8.66 -7.99 -1.58
CA PHE A 83 8.25 -7.45 -2.87
C PHE A 83 8.01 -8.55 -3.91
N ASN A 84 8.88 -9.55 -4.01
CA ASN A 84 8.76 -10.64 -4.97
C ASN A 84 7.49 -11.49 -4.74
N ILE A 85 7.19 -11.82 -3.47
CA ILE A 85 5.97 -12.56 -3.12
C ILE A 85 4.74 -11.71 -3.42
N GLN A 86 4.78 -10.43 -3.04
CA GLN A 86 3.71 -9.48 -3.29
C GLN A 86 3.44 -9.30 -4.79
N GLN A 87 4.48 -9.17 -5.61
CA GLN A 87 4.38 -9.08 -7.06
C GLN A 87 3.72 -10.33 -7.66
N LYS A 88 4.15 -11.51 -7.26
CA LYS A 88 3.58 -12.78 -7.71
C LYS A 88 2.10 -12.86 -7.34
N LEU A 89 1.77 -12.60 -6.08
CA LEU A 89 0.39 -12.64 -5.58
C LEU A 89 -0.53 -11.67 -6.34
N ILE A 90 -0.09 -10.43 -6.55
CA ILE A 90 -0.87 -9.40 -7.27
C ILE A 90 -1.12 -9.82 -8.72
N LYS A 91 -0.13 -10.39 -9.40
CA LYS A 91 -0.30 -10.93 -10.75
C LYS A 91 -1.27 -12.09 -10.79
N ASP A 92 -1.18 -13.01 -9.83
CA ASP A 92 -2.08 -14.17 -9.71
C ASP A 92 -3.53 -13.74 -9.44
N ILE A 93 -3.75 -12.78 -8.56
CA ILE A 93 -5.07 -12.19 -8.28
C ILE A 93 -5.65 -11.56 -9.55
N ALA A 94 -4.88 -10.71 -10.22
CA ALA A 94 -5.32 -9.99 -11.41
C ALA A 94 -5.64 -10.91 -12.62
N GLN A 95 -5.13 -12.14 -12.63
CA GLN A 95 -5.48 -13.14 -13.64
C GLN A 95 -6.78 -13.87 -13.34
N LYS A 96 -7.10 -14.05 -12.06
CA LYS A 96 -8.23 -14.88 -11.62
C LYS A 96 -9.57 -14.18 -11.72
N GLU A 97 -9.64 -12.93 -11.29
CA GLU A 97 -10.93 -12.24 -11.11
C GLU A 97 -10.82 -10.72 -11.20
N PRO A 98 -11.92 -10.03 -11.55
CA PRO A 98 -12.00 -8.59 -11.45
C PRO A 98 -11.85 -8.16 -9.99
N CYS A 99 -11.03 -7.14 -9.73
CA CYS A 99 -10.79 -6.68 -8.37
C CYS A 99 -10.33 -5.22 -8.27
N VAL A 100 -10.41 -4.69 -7.05
CA VAL A 100 -9.79 -3.44 -6.64
C VAL A 100 -8.59 -3.76 -5.76
N ILE A 101 -7.42 -3.23 -6.09
CA ILE A 101 -6.18 -3.38 -5.32
C ILE A 101 -5.72 -2.01 -4.83
N VAL A 102 -5.48 -1.87 -3.53
CA VAL A 102 -5.09 -0.60 -2.94
C VAL A 102 -3.62 -0.61 -2.54
N GLY A 103 -2.83 0.29 -3.16
CA GLY A 103 -1.39 0.45 -2.90
C GLY A 103 -0.54 -0.71 -3.37
N ARG A 104 0.56 -0.98 -2.66
CA ARG A 104 1.48 -2.11 -2.91
C ARG A 104 2.14 -2.09 -4.29
N CYS A 105 2.33 -0.91 -4.85
CA CYS A 105 2.87 -0.74 -6.20
C CYS A 105 2.10 -1.56 -7.26
N ALA A 106 0.79 -1.80 -7.04
CA ALA A 106 -0.02 -2.62 -7.94
C ALA A 106 -0.12 -2.02 -9.34
N ASP A 107 -0.15 -0.70 -9.46
CA ASP A 107 -0.08 0.06 -10.70
C ASP A 107 1.20 -0.23 -11.49
N TYR A 108 2.35 -0.25 -10.82
CA TYR A 108 3.63 -0.62 -11.42
C TYR A 108 3.70 -2.12 -11.78
N ILE A 109 3.28 -2.99 -10.86
CA ILE A 109 3.31 -4.45 -11.03
C ILE A 109 2.46 -4.92 -12.22
N LEU A 110 1.36 -4.22 -12.49
CA LEU A 110 0.39 -4.54 -13.53
C LEU A 110 0.50 -3.61 -14.76
N SER A 111 1.61 -2.87 -14.89
CA SER A 111 1.82 -1.88 -15.97
C SER A 111 1.79 -2.47 -17.39
N ASP A 112 2.07 -3.77 -17.53
CA ASP A 112 2.04 -4.47 -18.82
C ASP A 112 0.63 -4.89 -19.28
N ARG A 113 -0.43 -4.57 -18.50
CA ARG A 113 -1.80 -4.97 -18.79
C ARG A 113 -2.63 -3.80 -19.30
N ASP A 114 -3.44 -4.05 -20.33
CA ASP A 114 -4.33 -3.06 -20.95
C ASP A 114 -5.72 -2.97 -20.29
N ASP A 115 -6.04 -3.91 -19.37
CA ASP A 115 -7.33 -3.99 -18.70
C ASP A 115 -7.29 -3.46 -17.26
N VAL A 116 -6.30 -2.64 -16.93
CA VAL A 116 -6.11 -2.01 -15.61
C VAL A 116 -6.45 -0.52 -15.67
N LEU A 117 -7.31 -0.08 -14.76
CA LEU A 117 -7.56 1.32 -14.50
C LEU A 117 -6.72 1.76 -13.29
N ASN A 118 -5.72 2.60 -13.52
CA ASN A 118 -4.91 3.19 -12.46
C ASN A 118 -5.54 4.49 -11.97
N VAL A 119 -5.79 4.58 -10.66
CA VAL A 119 -6.42 5.74 -10.01
C VAL A 119 -5.50 6.23 -8.90
N PHE A 120 -5.24 7.54 -8.87
CA PHE A 120 -4.56 8.20 -7.76
C PHE A 120 -5.55 9.05 -6.97
N ILE A 121 -5.56 8.92 -5.64
CA ILE A 121 -6.49 9.66 -4.77
C ILE A 121 -5.70 10.60 -3.86
N GLU A 122 -5.95 11.88 -4.04
CA GLU A 122 -5.44 12.96 -3.22
C GLU A 122 -6.56 13.67 -2.44
N ALA A 123 -6.20 14.45 -1.45
CA ALA A 123 -7.11 15.33 -0.74
C ALA A 123 -6.34 16.55 -0.21
N ASN A 124 -7.04 17.66 0.02
CA ASN A 124 -6.42 18.81 0.64
C ASN A 124 -5.98 18.54 2.08
N THR A 125 -4.99 19.29 2.56
CA THR A 125 -4.41 19.09 3.90
C THR A 125 -5.42 19.17 5.04
N PRO A 126 -6.38 20.10 5.08
CA PRO A 126 -7.40 20.14 6.12
C PRO A 126 -8.27 18.88 6.18
N GLU A 127 -8.69 18.35 5.03
CA GLU A 127 -9.49 17.12 4.97
C GLU A 127 -8.71 15.89 5.41
N LYS A 128 -7.43 15.78 4.97
CA LYS A 128 -6.52 14.73 5.44
C LYS A 128 -6.36 14.79 6.95
N ALA A 129 -6.10 15.98 7.50
CA ALA A 129 -5.93 16.17 8.94
C ALA A 129 -7.18 15.78 9.74
N ALA A 130 -8.36 16.21 9.31
CA ALA A 130 -9.62 15.87 9.96
C ALA A 130 -9.89 14.36 9.96
N ARG A 131 -9.61 13.69 8.83
CA ARG A 131 -9.77 12.23 8.70
C ARG A 131 -8.80 11.45 9.58
N ILE A 132 -7.51 11.84 9.59
CA ILE A 132 -6.47 11.22 10.41
C ILE A 132 -6.81 11.37 11.90
N LYS A 133 -7.20 12.57 12.33
CA LYS A 133 -7.62 12.83 13.71
C LYS A 133 -8.75 11.91 14.14
N LYS A 134 -9.77 11.76 13.29
CA LYS A 134 -10.94 10.91 13.57
C LYS A 134 -10.58 9.42 13.61
N LEU A 135 -9.77 8.93 12.66
CA LEU A 135 -9.46 7.51 12.52
C LEU A 135 -8.45 7.01 13.56
N TYR A 136 -7.45 7.83 13.87
CA TYR A 136 -6.34 7.42 14.74
C TYR A 136 -6.38 8.04 16.13
N GLN A 137 -7.41 8.86 16.44
CA GLN A 137 -7.59 9.54 17.73
C GLN A 137 -6.34 10.33 18.16
N LYS A 138 -5.70 11.00 17.19
CA LYS A 138 -4.46 11.75 17.37
C LYS A 138 -4.73 13.22 17.70
N SER A 139 -3.81 13.86 18.45
CA SER A 139 -3.80 15.29 18.67
C SER A 139 -3.44 16.07 17.39
N ASP A 140 -3.74 17.38 17.36
CA ASP A 140 -3.46 18.21 16.20
C ASP A 140 -1.95 18.27 15.86
N ASP A 141 -1.07 18.26 16.86
CA ASP A 141 0.37 18.29 16.66
C ASP A 141 0.91 16.96 16.14
N GLU A 142 0.39 15.83 16.62
CA GLU A 142 0.72 14.52 16.09
C GLU A 142 0.26 14.36 14.64
N VAL A 143 -0.94 14.87 14.29
CA VAL A 143 -1.47 14.86 12.92
C VAL A 143 -0.60 15.68 11.97
N LYS A 144 -0.18 16.90 12.39
CA LYS A 144 0.72 17.74 11.60
C LYS A 144 2.06 17.06 11.34
N LYS A 145 2.63 16.40 12.37
CA LYS A 145 3.87 15.66 12.23
C LYS A 145 3.71 14.48 11.26
N LEU A 146 2.67 13.68 11.40
CA LEU A 146 2.39 12.55 10.51
C LEU A 146 2.22 13.00 9.05
N LEU A 147 1.49 14.08 8.80
CA LEU A 147 1.31 14.61 7.45
C LEU A 147 2.63 15.09 6.86
N LYS A 148 3.48 15.76 7.64
CA LYS A 148 4.79 16.23 7.19
C LYS A 148 5.72 15.06 6.86
N ASP A 149 5.78 14.05 7.73
CA ASP A 149 6.63 12.87 7.54
C ASP A 149 6.18 12.07 6.30
N CYS A 150 4.87 11.94 6.07
CA CYS A 150 4.34 11.26 4.87
C CYS A 150 4.54 12.06 3.57
N LEU A 151 4.50 13.41 3.62
CA LEU A 151 4.75 14.26 2.45
C LEU A 151 6.21 14.20 1.99
N LEU A 152 7.16 14.10 2.92
CA LEU A 152 8.58 13.95 2.59
C LEU A 152 8.84 12.62 1.86
N TYR A 153 8.07 11.59 2.15
CA TYR A 153 8.23 10.27 1.52
C TYR A 153 7.61 10.19 0.12
N THR A 154 6.57 10.97 -0.17
CA THR A 154 5.91 10.97 -1.49
C THR A 154 6.59 11.88 -2.49
N SER A 155 7.32 12.91 -2.06
CA SER A 155 8.06 13.80 -2.97
C SER A 155 9.34 13.16 -3.53
N ASP A 156 9.98 12.26 -2.76
CA ASP A 156 11.19 11.56 -3.20
C ASP A 156 10.91 10.39 -4.15
N ALA A 157 9.65 9.98 -4.29
CA ALA A 157 9.23 8.91 -5.21
C ALA A 157 8.74 9.44 -6.57
N ALA A 158 8.72 10.76 -6.77
CA ALA A 158 8.21 11.42 -7.98
C ALA A 158 9.32 11.98 -8.91
N ASP A 159 10.60 11.83 -8.54
CA ASP A 159 11.78 12.07 -9.36
C ASP A 159 12.37 10.69 -9.76
#